data_31d74150505c3d923b2323f59f820244
#
_entry.id   31d74150505c3d923b2323f59f820244
#
_cell.length_a   1.000
_cell.length_b   1.000
_cell.length_c   1.000
_cell.angle_alpha   90.00
_cell.angle_beta   90.00
_cell.angle_gamma   90.00
#
_symmetry.space_group_name_H-M   'P 1'
#
loop_
_entity.id
_entity.type
_entity.pdbx_description
1 polymer ?
#
loop_
_entity_poly.entity_id
_entity_poly.type
_entity_poly.pdbx_seq_one_letter_code
_entity_poly.pdbx_strand_id
1 'polypeptide(L)'
;MLRRGICCFLAALCLYSIIPCRIFAVETSAASAILVDAGSGRVLYEHNADRKMLIASTTKILTALVAVEAGELSDTVKVSREAAFTEGSAMYLKEGETLTLETLLYG
;
A
#
# COMPACT_ATOMS: atom_id res chain seq x y z
N MET A 1 -54.63 -26.78 -11.50
CA MET A 1 -54.24 -25.72 -10.50
C MET A 1 -52.77 -25.86 -10.05
N LEU A 2 -52.25 -27.03 -9.83
CA LEU A 2 -50.86 -27.26 -9.35
C LEU A 2 -49.77 -26.68 -10.26
N ARG A 3 -49.87 -26.84 -11.59
CA ARG A 3 -48.88 -26.33 -12.56
C ARG A 3 -48.79 -24.80 -12.56
N ARG A 4 -49.91 -24.09 -12.36
CA ARG A 4 -49.90 -22.60 -12.26
C ARG A 4 -49.22 -22.12 -10.98
N GLY A 5 -49.40 -22.81 -9.86
CA GLY A 5 -48.73 -22.49 -8.61
C GLY A 5 -47.20 -22.69 -8.67
N ILE A 6 -46.75 -23.77 -9.32
CA ILE A 6 -45.32 -24.04 -9.50
C ILE A 6 -44.65 -22.96 -10.39
N CYS A 7 -45.31 -22.54 -11.50
CA CYS A 7 -44.79 -21.48 -12.34
C CYS A 7 -44.68 -20.14 -11.61
N CYS A 8 -45.66 -19.77 -10.80
CA CYS A 8 -45.61 -18.54 -10.00
C CYS A 8 -44.48 -18.59 -8.95
N PHE A 9 -44.30 -19.76 -8.30
CA PHE A 9 -43.23 -19.93 -7.32
C PHE A 9 -41.84 -19.84 -7.95
N LEU A 10 -41.62 -20.48 -9.11
CA LEU A 10 -40.40 -20.39 -9.86
C LEU A 10 -40.10 -18.98 -10.35
N ALA A 11 -41.13 -18.26 -10.84
CA ALA A 11 -40.98 -16.87 -11.24
C ALA A 11 -40.61 -15.96 -10.07
N ALA A 12 -41.21 -16.16 -8.89
CA ALA A 12 -40.85 -15.41 -7.68
C ALA A 12 -39.40 -15.70 -7.22
N LEU A 13 -38.96 -16.96 -7.33
CA LEU A 13 -37.58 -17.37 -6.99
C LEU A 13 -36.56 -16.72 -7.93
N CYS A 14 -36.85 -16.65 -9.25
CA CYS A 14 -36.03 -15.98 -10.23
C CYS A 14 -35.98 -14.46 -9.99
N LEU A 15 -37.08 -13.84 -9.61
CA LEU A 15 -37.14 -12.41 -9.28
C LEU A 15 -36.32 -12.10 -8.00
N TYR A 16 -36.29 -12.99 -7.03
CA TYR A 16 -35.51 -12.84 -5.80
C TYR A 16 -33.99 -12.89 -6.08
N SER A 17 -33.54 -13.65 -7.10
CA SER A 17 -32.14 -13.75 -7.49
C SER A 17 -31.60 -12.49 -8.18
N ILE A 18 -32.44 -11.56 -8.58
CA ILE A 18 -32.07 -10.32 -9.30
C ILE A 18 -31.81 -9.15 -8.31
N ILE A 19 -32.06 -9.35 -7.01
CA ILE A 19 -31.80 -8.32 -6.02
C ILE A 19 -30.28 -8.09 -5.99
N PRO A 20 -29.76 -6.94 -6.44
CA PRO A 20 -28.33 -6.68 -6.40
C PRO A 20 -27.90 -6.62 -4.94
N CYS A 21 -27.10 -7.59 -4.53
CA CYS A 21 -26.38 -7.50 -3.25
C CYS A 21 -25.46 -6.29 -3.35
N ARG A 22 -25.78 -5.21 -2.66
CA ARG A 22 -24.89 -4.05 -2.56
C ARG A 22 -23.68 -4.48 -1.76
N ILE A 23 -22.61 -4.82 -2.46
CA ILE A 23 -21.29 -4.94 -1.86
C ILE A 23 -20.87 -3.50 -1.54
N PHE A 24 -20.74 -3.18 -0.25
CA PHE A 24 -20.14 -1.91 0.15
C PHE A 24 -18.69 -1.96 -0.28
N ALA A 25 -18.36 -1.22 -1.34
CA ALA A 25 -16.97 -0.99 -1.71
C ALA A 25 -16.29 -0.19 -0.59
N VAL A 26 -15.05 -0.50 -0.30
CA VAL A 26 -14.24 0.31 0.59
C VAL A 26 -14.08 1.68 -0.07
N GLU A 27 -14.66 2.72 0.53
CA GLU A 27 -14.47 4.10 0.07
C GLU A 27 -13.30 4.70 0.85
N THR A 28 -12.42 5.37 0.14
CA THR A 28 -11.30 6.13 0.71
C THR A 28 -11.31 7.54 0.19
N SER A 29 -10.94 8.51 1.02
CA SER A 29 -10.71 9.90 0.62
C SER A 29 -9.36 10.11 -0.08
N ALA A 30 -8.53 9.07 -0.18
CA ALA A 30 -7.25 9.14 -0.85
C ALA A 30 -7.42 9.34 -2.37
N ALA A 31 -6.58 10.17 -2.97
CA ALA A 31 -6.57 10.40 -4.41
C ALA A 31 -6.10 9.15 -5.21
N SER A 32 -5.37 8.25 -4.55
CA SER A 32 -4.91 6.96 -5.05
C SER A 32 -4.73 6.00 -3.89
N ALA A 33 -5.12 4.73 -4.06
CA ALA A 33 -4.97 3.70 -3.03
C ALA A 33 -4.83 2.31 -3.66
N ILE A 34 -4.11 1.44 -2.99
CA ILE A 34 -4.01 0.02 -3.29
C ILE A 34 -3.96 -0.78 -2.00
N LEU A 35 -4.66 -1.91 -1.97
CA LEU A 35 -4.60 -2.89 -0.89
C LEU A 35 -4.22 -4.24 -1.50
N VAL A 36 -3.16 -4.82 -0.99
CA VAL A 36 -2.59 -6.09 -1.49
C VAL A 36 -2.52 -7.09 -0.34
N ASP A 37 -2.88 -8.33 -0.62
CA ASP A 37 -2.61 -9.45 0.28
C ASP A 37 -1.13 -9.76 0.28
N ALA A 38 -0.46 -9.63 1.43
CA ALA A 38 0.99 -9.76 1.53
C ALA A 38 1.50 -11.19 1.23
N GLY A 39 0.69 -12.22 1.44
CA GLY A 39 1.10 -13.61 1.22
C GLY A 39 1.01 -14.03 -0.25
N SER A 40 -0.05 -13.61 -0.94
CA SER A 40 -0.33 -14.03 -2.33
C SER A 40 0.00 -12.97 -3.37
N GLY A 41 0.25 -11.72 -2.98
CA GLY A 41 0.39 -10.60 -3.90
C GLY A 41 -0.91 -10.16 -4.58
N ARG A 42 -2.06 -10.73 -4.20
CA ARG A 42 -3.35 -10.43 -4.82
C ARG A 42 -3.84 -9.04 -4.44
N VAL A 43 -4.20 -8.24 -5.43
CA VAL A 43 -4.87 -6.95 -5.21
C VAL A 43 -6.29 -7.20 -4.69
N LEU A 44 -6.60 -6.66 -3.52
CA LEU A 44 -7.90 -6.75 -2.86
C LEU A 44 -8.76 -5.51 -3.11
N TYR A 45 -8.12 -4.36 -3.30
CA TYR A 45 -8.75 -3.09 -3.61
C TYR A 45 -7.77 -2.19 -4.34
N GLU A 46 -8.26 -1.44 -5.32
CA GLU A 46 -7.49 -0.41 -6.00
C GLU A 46 -8.35 0.80 -6.35
N HIS A 47 -7.75 1.97 -6.27
CA HIS A 47 -8.31 3.22 -6.72
C HIS A 47 -7.20 4.07 -7.31
N ASN A 48 -7.22 4.31 -8.63
CA ASN A 48 -6.19 5.05 -9.35
C ASN A 48 -4.75 4.56 -9.03
N ALA A 49 -4.54 3.25 -8.81
CA ALA A 49 -3.30 2.69 -8.29
C ALA A 49 -2.07 3.02 -9.17
N ASP A 50 -2.23 3.03 -10.48
CA ASP A 50 -1.17 3.32 -11.45
C ASP A 50 -1.01 4.81 -11.78
N ARG A 51 -1.78 5.69 -11.14
CA ARG A 51 -1.69 7.12 -11.38
C ARG A 51 -0.37 7.67 -10.85
N LYS A 52 0.42 8.32 -11.72
CA LYS A 52 1.64 9.03 -11.31
C LYS A 52 1.29 10.21 -10.42
N MET A 53 1.81 10.20 -9.20
CA MET A 53 1.54 11.21 -8.18
C MET A 53 2.82 11.54 -7.39
N LEU A 54 2.83 12.69 -6.75
CA LEU A 54 3.84 13.02 -5.74
C LEU A 54 3.50 12.24 -4.47
N ILE A 55 4.32 11.25 -4.15
CA ILE A 55 4.07 10.29 -3.07
C ILE A 55 4.75 10.66 -1.75
N ALA A 56 5.35 11.85 -1.69
CA ALA A 56 6.02 12.37 -0.50
C ALA A 56 6.93 11.32 0.18
N SER A 57 6.81 11.18 1.50
CA SER A 57 7.65 10.24 2.28
C SER A 57 7.42 8.76 2.00
N THR A 58 6.40 8.38 1.23
CA THR A 58 6.22 6.97 0.81
C THR A 58 7.41 6.48 -0.02
N THR A 59 8.13 7.38 -0.70
CA THR A 59 9.39 7.08 -1.40
C THR A 59 10.44 6.45 -0.47
N LYS A 60 10.44 6.79 0.83
CA LYS A 60 11.39 6.26 1.80
C LYS A 60 11.27 4.74 1.98
N ILE A 61 10.08 4.16 1.76
CA ILE A 61 9.87 2.71 1.80
C ILE A 61 10.74 2.01 0.74
N LEU A 62 10.76 2.53 -0.48
CA LEU A 62 11.58 1.98 -1.56
C LEU A 62 13.08 2.20 -1.27
N THR A 63 13.44 3.37 -0.75
CA THR A 63 14.83 3.65 -0.35
C THR A 63 15.31 2.67 0.70
N ALA A 64 14.51 2.41 1.73
CA ALA A 64 14.84 1.45 2.78
C ALA A 64 14.96 0.01 2.22
N LEU A 65 14.05 -0.38 1.33
CA LEU A 65 14.09 -1.70 0.68
C LEU A 65 15.39 -1.87 -0.11
N VAL A 66 15.75 -0.91 -0.94
CA VAL A 66 17.00 -0.95 -1.72
C VAL A 66 18.22 -0.99 -0.81
N ALA A 67 18.23 -0.24 0.29
CA ALA A 67 19.32 -0.25 1.25
C ALA A 67 19.51 -1.61 1.92
N VAL A 68 18.41 -2.28 2.31
CA VAL A 68 18.43 -3.63 2.89
C VAL A 68 18.86 -4.70 1.88
N GLU A 69 18.49 -4.54 0.61
CA GLU A 69 18.88 -5.50 -0.45
C GLU A 69 20.33 -5.32 -0.90
N ALA A 70 20.90 -4.11 -0.79
CA ALA A 70 22.22 -3.77 -1.30
C ALA A 70 23.35 -3.85 -0.26
N GLY A 71 23.00 -3.86 1.05
CA GLY A 71 23.99 -3.82 2.13
C GLY A 71 23.61 -4.74 3.29
N GLU A 72 24.56 -4.88 4.23
CA GLU A 72 24.34 -5.58 5.49
C GLU A 72 23.93 -4.56 6.56
N LEU A 73 23.02 -4.93 7.44
CA LEU A 73 22.53 -4.04 8.53
C LEU A 73 23.66 -3.53 9.45
N SER A 74 24.73 -4.32 9.58
CA SER A 74 25.93 -3.98 10.34
C SER A 74 26.91 -3.09 9.61
N ASP A 75 26.71 -2.81 8.31
CA ASP A 75 27.60 -1.96 7.54
C ASP A 75 27.69 -0.57 8.15
N THR A 76 28.91 -0.07 8.19
CA THR A 76 29.21 1.26 8.75
C THR A 76 29.16 2.32 7.63
N VAL A 77 28.26 3.25 7.78
CA VAL A 77 28.04 4.35 6.83
C VAL A 77 28.56 5.65 7.44
N LYS A 78 29.41 6.34 6.69
CA LYS A 78 29.89 7.68 7.04
C LYS A 78 28.98 8.74 6.39
N VAL A 79 28.45 9.64 7.19
CA VAL A 79 27.55 10.71 6.74
C VAL A 79 28.33 11.71 5.88
N SER A 80 27.89 11.89 4.64
CA SER A 80 28.46 12.90 3.75
C SER A 80 27.97 14.30 4.13
N ARG A 81 28.65 15.31 3.61
CA ARG A 81 28.23 16.71 3.77
C ARG A 81 26.84 16.93 3.20
N GLU A 82 26.59 16.43 2.00
CA GLU A 82 25.29 16.56 1.32
C GLU A 82 24.16 15.97 2.15
N ALA A 83 24.38 14.77 2.71
CA ALA A 83 23.39 14.11 3.58
C ALA A 83 23.14 14.88 4.87
N ALA A 84 24.18 15.43 5.50
CA ALA A 84 24.07 16.19 6.75
C ALA A 84 23.27 17.49 6.60
N PHE A 85 23.28 18.10 5.41
CA PHE A 85 22.63 19.38 5.12
C PHE A 85 21.36 19.24 4.25
N THR A 86 20.82 18.02 4.10
CA THR A 86 19.56 17.78 3.38
C THR A 86 18.39 18.40 4.15
N GLU A 87 17.59 19.19 3.44
CA GLU A 87 16.40 19.82 4.00
C GLU A 87 15.25 18.83 4.20
N GLY A 88 14.37 19.11 5.16
CA GLY A 88 13.17 18.34 5.47
C GLY A 88 13.25 17.61 6.80
N SER A 89 12.47 16.52 6.95
CA SER A 89 12.54 15.66 8.14
C SER A 89 13.88 14.93 8.15
N ALA A 90 14.68 15.15 9.18
CA ALA A 90 16.07 14.67 9.25
C ALA A 90 16.40 14.16 10.65
N MET A 91 17.40 13.27 10.72
CA MET A 91 18.00 12.79 11.97
C MET A 91 18.98 13.80 12.59
N TYR A 92 19.23 14.94 11.93
CA TYR A 92 20.20 15.96 12.34
C TYR A 92 21.63 15.42 12.53
N LEU A 93 22.04 14.50 11.65
CA LEU A 93 23.36 13.89 11.66
C LEU A 93 24.42 14.92 11.28
N LYS A 94 25.63 14.75 11.83
CA LYS A 94 26.77 15.63 11.51
C LYS A 94 27.59 15.07 10.37
N GLU A 95 28.19 15.95 9.58
CA GLU A 95 29.17 15.55 8.57
C GLU A 95 30.30 14.72 9.20
N GLY A 96 30.62 13.59 8.61
CA GLY A 96 31.65 12.67 9.09
C GLY A 96 31.21 11.74 10.22
N GLU A 97 30.02 11.88 10.76
CA GLU A 97 29.44 10.96 11.73
C GLU A 97 29.31 9.56 11.12
N THR A 98 29.48 8.54 11.94
CA THR A 98 29.51 7.15 11.49
C THR A 98 28.47 6.34 12.26
N LEU A 99 27.56 5.69 11.53
CA LEU A 99 26.44 4.94 12.05
C LEU A 99 26.30 3.62 11.27
N THR A 100 25.64 2.64 11.88
CA THR A 100 25.29 1.41 11.14
C THR A 100 24.13 1.67 10.19
N LEU A 101 24.02 0.88 9.12
CA LEU A 101 22.88 0.92 8.20
C LEU A 101 21.57 0.69 8.96
N GLU A 102 21.57 -0.25 9.94
CA GLU A 102 20.42 -0.48 10.80
C GLU A 102 19.96 0.80 11.52
N THR A 103 20.89 1.53 12.15
CA THR A 103 20.57 2.79 12.84
C THR A 103 19.97 3.83 11.89
N LEU A 104 20.50 3.93 10.65
CA LEU A 104 20.00 4.86 9.65
C LEU A 104 18.58 4.49 9.15
N LEU A 105 18.23 3.22 9.13
CA LEU A 105 16.89 2.76 8.72
C LEU A 105 15.80 3.08 9.74
N TYR A 106 16.17 3.28 11.01
CA TYR A 106 15.22 3.66 12.07
C TYR A 106 15.01 5.18 12.18
N GLY A 107 15.74 6.00 11.46
CA GLY A 107 15.64 7.47 11.41
C GLY A 107 14.87 7.96 10.23
#